data_c46979e09f993a498fb542c91d474a7f
#
_entry.id   c46979e09f993a498fb542c91d474a7f
#
_cell.length_a   1.000
_cell.length_b   1.000
_cell.length_c   1.000
_cell.angle_alpha   90.00
_cell.angle_beta   90.00
_cell.angle_gamma   90.00
#
_symmetry.space_group_name_H-M   'P 1'
#
loop_
_entity.id
_entity.type
_entity.pdbx_description
1 polymer ?
#
loop_
_entity_poly.entity_id
_entity_poly.type
_entity_poly.pdbx_seq_one_letter_code
_entity_poly.pdbx_strand_id
1 'polypeptide(L)'
;MKILVIQGSPDAESYSHQLASAYADEARVAGHDVRMIDLATEDFDPVLRFGYRQHMEDENAPMRYQEDIAWADHLVFSFPIWWSAEPAILKGFLDRTLTPGFAYRYIGAKSQGLLEGKTAALIVTSRAPSFIYRLFGGPISRWKQMILGFVGIRLTKTLMLGRIEQDVDTPSYRAAFVEKVRAYARG
;
A
#
# COMPACT_ATOMS: atom_id res chain seq x y z
N MET A 1 -5.94 7.11 16.32
CA MET A 1 -5.47 7.55 14.98
C MET A 1 -6.37 6.90 13.93
N LYS A 2 -6.65 7.58 12.82
CA LYS A 2 -7.40 7.02 11.68
C LYS A 2 -6.45 6.31 10.74
N ILE A 3 -6.62 5.01 10.56
CA ILE A 3 -5.73 4.16 9.77
C ILE A 3 -6.49 3.55 8.61
N LEU A 4 -5.95 3.67 7.40
CA LEU A 4 -6.45 2.97 6.22
C LEU A 4 -5.46 1.87 5.82
N VAL A 5 -5.91 0.63 5.85
CA VAL A 5 -5.15 -0.53 5.39
C VAL A 5 -5.56 -0.86 3.97
N ILE A 6 -4.60 -0.91 3.04
CA ILE A 6 -4.81 -1.30 1.65
C ILE A 6 -4.12 -2.64 1.41
N GLN A 7 -4.92 -3.69 1.24
CA GLN A 7 -4.46 -5.01 0.82
C GLN A 7 -4.31 -5.01 -0.70
N GLY A 8 -3.08 -5.18 -1.20
CA GLY A 8 -2.73 -4.98 -2.60
C GLY A 8 -2.43 -6.26 -3.39
N SER A 9 -2.74 -7.45 -2.86
CA SER A 9 -2.68 -8.71 -3.60
C SER A 9 -4.04 -9.00 -4.27
N PRO A 10 -4.07 -9.56 -5.49
CA PRO A 10 -5.32 -9.99 -6.12
C PRO A 10 -5.92 -11.26 -5.49
N ASP A 11 -5.20 -11.91 -4.58
CA ASP A 11 -5.59 -13.17 -3.95
C ASP A 11 -5.92 -12.95 -2.47
N ALA A 12 -7.19 -13.20 -2.10
CA ALA A 12 -7.70 -13.07 -0.73
C ALA A 12 -7.13 -14.13 0.23
N GLU A 13 -6.58 -15.24 -0.28
CA GLU A 13 -5.92 -16.27 0.53
C GLU A 13 -4.41 -16.04 0.65
N SER A 14 -3.89 -14.97 0.05
CA SER A 14 -2.45 -14.68 0.03
C SER A 14 -1.91 -14.36 1.43
N TYR A 15 -0.62 -14.61 1.61
CA TYR A 15 0.06 -14.23 2.85
C TYR A 15 0.07 -12.70 3.07
N SER A 16 0.09 -11.91 2.00
CA SER A 16 -0.05 -10.45 2.09
C SER A 16 -1.41 -10.03 2.64
N HIS A 17 -2.49 -10.74 2.28
CA HIS A 17 -3.82 -10.53 2.85
C HIS A 17 -3.83 -10.87 4.35
N GLN A 18 -3.23 -12.00 4.75
CA GLN A 18 -3.10 -12.38 6.16
C GLN A 18 -2.35 -11.30 6.98
N LEU A 19 -1.29 -10.71 6.41
CA LEU A 19 -0.52 -9.64 7.06
C LEU A 19 -1.34 -8.35 7.20
N ALA A 20 -2.11 -7.98 6.17
CA ALA A 20 -3.00 -6.82 6.21
C ALA A 20 -4.07 -6.97 7.30
N SER A 21 -4.73 -8.14 7.34
CA SER A 21 -5.75 -8.47 8.33
C SER A 21 -5.16 -8.47 9.75
N ALA A 22 -4.01 -9.11 9.95
CA ALA A 22 -3.33 -9.15 11.25
C ALA A 22 -2.96 -7.74 11.75
N TYR A 23 -2.53 -6.84 10.85
CA TYR A 23 -2.28 -5.44 11.19
C TYR A 23 -3.58 -4.73 11.57
N ALA A 24 -4.61 -4.84 10.74
CA ALA A 24 -5.89 -4.15 10.94
C ALA A 24 -6.55 -4.54 12.26
N ASP A 25 -6.57 -5.85 12.57
CA ASP A 25 -7.18 -6.37 13.80
C ASP A 25 -6.42 -5.89 15.05
N GLU A 26 -5.10 -5.97 15.03
CA GLU A 26 -4.28 -5.52 16.16
C GLU A 26 -4.37 -4.00 16.36
N ALA A 27 -4.41 -3.21 15.28
CA ALA A 27 -4.59 -1.77 15.36
C ALA A 27 -5.96 -1.40 15.97
N ARG A 28 -7.03 -2.16 15.65
CA ARG A 28 -8.35 -1.99 16.29
C ARG A 28 -8.29 -2.30 17.78
N VAL A 29 -7.61 -3.40 18.15
CA VAL A 29 -7.40 -3.77 19.57
C VAL A 29 -6.62 -2.68 20.32
N ALA A 30 -5.66 -2.03 19.65
CA ALA A 30 -4.91 -0.89 20.20
C ALA A 30 -5.72 0.43 20.25
N GLY A 31 -7.00 0.43 19.87
CA GLY A 31 -7.89 1.59 19.96
C GLY A 31 -7.80 2.56 18.79
N HIS A 32 -7.25 2.15 17.65
CA HIS A 32 -7.27 2.94 16.42
C HIS A 32 -8.59 2.77 15.67
N ASP A 33 -9.01 3.80 14.92
CA ASP A 33 -10.12 3.73 13.99
C ASP A 33 -9.58 3.22 12.64
N VAL A 34 -9.99 2.01 12.23
CA VAL A 34 -9.36 1.29 11.12
C VAL A 34 -10.38 0.96 10.03
N ARG A 35 -10.14 1.48 8.83
CA ARG A 35 -10.78 1.04 7.58
C ARG A 35 -9.84 0.15 6.78
N MET A 36 -10.41 -0.72 5.95
CA MET A 36 -9.64 -1.61 5.07
C MET A 36 -10.24 -1.60 3.68
N ILE A 37 -9.39 -1.47 2.68
CA ILE A 37 -9.68 -1.71 1.26
C ILE A 37 -8.96 -3.01 0.89
N ASP A 38 -9.74 -4.02 0.51
CA ASP A 38 -9.22 -5.31 0.08
C ASP A 38 -9.37 -5.45 -1.44
N LEU A 39 -8.28 -5.18 -2.17
CA LEU A 39 -8.29 -5.21 -3.63
C LEU A 39 -8.55 -6.60 -4.23
N ALA A 40 -8.52 -7.68 -3.44
CA ALA A 40 -8.92 -9.01 -3.91
C ALA A 40 -10.44 -9.15 -4.06
N THR A 41 -11.22 -8.31 -3.36
CA THR A 41 -12.69 -8.39 -3.33
C THR A 41 -13.39 -7.13 -3.86
N GLU A 42 -12.63 -6.05 -4.09
CA GLU A 42 -13.16 -4.81 -4.63
C GLU A 42 -13.52 -4.96 -6.12
N ASP A 43 -14.72 -4.50 -6.45
CA ASP A 43 -15.18 -4.43 -7.85
C ASP A 43 -14.84 -3.06 -8.44
N PHE A 44 -13.74 -2.99 -9.18
CA PHE A 44 -13.31 -1.81 -9.93
C PHE A 44 -12.44 -2.19 -11.12
N ASP A 45 -12.48 -1.41 -12.18
CA ASP A 45 -11.55 -1.57 -13.30
C ASP A 45 -10.21 -0.91 -12.96
N PRO A 46 -9.12 -1.68 -12.78
CA PRO A 46 -7.80 -1.14 -12.46
C PRO A 46 -7.11 -0.45 -13.65
N VAL A 47 -7.66 -0.58 -14.86
CA VAL A 47 -7.04 -0.02 -16.06
C VAL A 47 -7.47 1.42 -16.27
N LEU A 48 -6.54 2.35 -16.20
CA LEU A 48 -6.76 3.76 -16.55
C LEU A 48 -6.76 3.92 -18.09
N ARG A 49 -7.89 3.56 -18.74
CA ARG A 49 -7.99 3.36 -20.21
C ARG A 49 -7.61 4.57 -21.04
N PHE A 50 -7.92 5.76 -20.53
CA PHE A 50 -7.70 7.02 -21.26
C PHE A 50 -6.58 7.87 -20.69
N GLY A 51 -5.79 7.33 -19.75
CA GLY A 51 -4.89 8.12 -18.93
C GLY A 51 -5.68 9.21 -18.20
N TYR A 52 -5.04 10.34 -17.91
CA TYR A 52 -5.72 11.49 -17.28
C TYR A 52 -6.34 12.47 -18.29
N ARG A 53 -6.49 12.05 -19.54
CA ARG A 53 -7.05 12.88 -20.62
C ARG A 53 -8.57 12.94 -20.57
N GLN A 54 -9.21 11.87 -20.09
CA GLN A 54 -10.66 11.70 -20.10
C GLN A 54 -11.09 10.89 -18.88
N HIS A 55 -12.19 11.26 -18.25
CA HIS A 55 -12.82 10.45 -17.21
C HIS A 55 -13.36 9.14 -17.76
N MET A 56 -13.33 8.09 -16.95
CA MET A 56 -13.99 6.83 -17.24
C MET A 56 -15.47 6.91 -16.83
N GLU A 57 -16.30 6.02 -17.39
CA GLU A 57 -17.74 6.01 -17.10
C GLU A 57 -18.04 5.68 -15.62
N ASP A 58 -17.26 4.78 -15.01
CA ASP A 58 -17.39 4.41 -13.60
C ASP A 58 -16.20 4.91 -12.77
N GLU A 59 -16.47 5.91 -11.95
CA GLU A 59 -15.55 6.50 -10.97
C GLU A 59 -16.01 6.27 -9.51
N ASN A 60 -17.07 5.49 -9.28
CA ASN A 60 -17.64 5.33 -7.93
C ASN A 60 -16.62 4.71 -6.95
N ALA A 61 -15.95 3.61 -7.34
CA ALA A 61 -14.95 2.98 -6.50
C ALA A 61 -13.73 3.88 -6.28
N PRO A 62 -13.09 4.48 -7.31
CA PRO A 62 -12.01 5.45 -7.11
C PRO A 62 -12.38 6.64 -6.22
N MET A 63 -13.57 7.20 -6.32
CA MET A 63 -14.03 8.30 -5.46
C MET A 63 -14.16 7.86 -4.00
N ARG A 64 -14.74 6.69 -3.73
CA ARG A 64 -14.81 6.11 -2.38
C ARG A 64 -13.39 5.88 -1.80
N TYR A 65 -12.44 5.39 -2.59
CA TYR A 65 -11.07 5.22 -2.15
C TYR A 65 -10.38 6.55 -1.83
N GLN A 66 -10.68 7.60 -2.59
CA GLN A 66 -10.21 8.96 -2.29
C GLN A 66 -10.77 9.48 -0.98
N GLU A 67 -12.05 9.26 -0.69
CA GLU A 67 -12.66 9.60 0.59
C GLU A 67 -11.99 8.88 1.76
N ASP A 68 -11.70 7.58 1.62
CA ASP A 68 -10.98 6.81 2.65
C ASP A 68 -9.54 7.28 2.85
N ILE A 69 -8.83 7.61 1.77
CA ILE A 69 -7.49 8.20 1.85
C ILE A 69 -7.54 9.59 2.51
N ALA A 70 -8.51 10.42 2.15
CA ALA A 70 -8.68 11.76 2.75
C ALA A 70 -8.95 11.65 4.25
N TRP A 71 -9.77 10.70 4.68
CA TRP A 71 -10.12 10.45 6.07
C TRP A 71 -8.94 9.96 6.92
N ALA A 72 -8.02 9.17 6.37
CA ALA A 72 -6.94 8.53 7.10
C ALA A 72 -5.81 9.50 7.48
N ASP A 73 -5.22 9.34 8.67
CA ASP A 73 -3.96 9.97 9.09
C ASP A 73 -2.76 9.12 8.65
N HIS A 74 -2.95 7.80 8.61
CA HIS A 74 -1.92 6.81 8.32
C HIS A 74 -2.42 5.76 7.35
N LEU A 75 -1.63 5.48 6.29
CA LEU A 75 -1.92 4.48 5.29
C LEU A 75 -0.97 3.29 5.43
N VAL A 76 -1.50 2.07 5.35
CA VAL A 76 -0.69 0.85 5.39
C VAL A 76 -0.95 0.04 4.14
N PHE A 77 0.08 -0.17 3.35
CA PHE A 77 0.00 -0.98 2.14
C PHE A 77 0.64 -2.35 2.37
N SER A 78 -0.12 -3.43 2.15
CA SER A 78 0.36 -4.81 2.24
C SER A 78 0.32 -5.47 0.87
N PHE A 79 1.47 -5.89 0.33
CA PHE A 79 1.55 -6.49 -1.00
C PHE A 79 2.80 -7.34 -1.23
N PRO A 80 2.76 -8.32 -2.14
CA PRO A 80 3.95 -9.02 -2.61
C PRO A 80 4.71 -8.18 -3.64
N ILE A 81 6.04 -8.30 -3.66
CA ILE A 81 6.85 -7.71 -4.72
C ILE A 81 6.95 -8.70 -5.88
N TRP A 82 6.37 -8.34 -7.03
CA TRP A 82 6.44 -9.06 -8.29
C TRP A 82 7.16 -8.22 -9.34
N TRP A 83 8.15 -8.81 -10.02
CA TRP A 83 8.92 -8.09 -11.04
C TRP A 83 9.45 -6.73 -10.58
N SER A 84 9.95 -6.67 -9.36
CA SER A 84 10.42 -5.43 -8.71
C SER A 84 9.37 -4.32 -8.59
N ALA A 85 8.09 -4.67 -8.56
CA ALA A 85 6.97 -3.75 -8.40
C ALA A 85 5.86 -4.34 -7.52
N GLU A 86 4.84 -3.56 -7.24
CA GLU A 86 3.57 -4.02 -6.71
C GLU A 86 2.76 -4.79 -7.76
N PRO A 87 1.78 -5.63 -7.34
CA PRO A 87 0.84 -6.28 -8.26
C PRO A 87 0.08 -5.28 -9.13
N ALA A 88 -0.32 -5.72 -10.35
CA ALA A 88 -1.02 -4.87 -11.31
C ALA A 88 -2.29 -4.23 -10.75
N ILE A 89 -3.04 -4.95 -9.90
CA ILE A 89 -4.26 -4.44 -9.28
C ILE A 89 -3.96 -3.25 -8.34
N LEU A 90 -2.88 -3.33 -7.55
CA LEU A 90 -2.45 -2.24 -6.69
C LEU A 90 -1.92 -1.06 -7.50
N LYS A 91 -1.18 -1.32 -8.60
CA LYS A 91 -0.78 -0.25 -9.50
C LYS A 91 -1.98 0.46 -10.11
N GLY A 92 -2.99 -0.31 -10.55
CA GLY A 92 -4.24 0.24 -11.06
C GLY A 92 -5.01 1.05 -10.01
N PHE A 93 -5.07 0.56 -8.78
CA PHE A 93 -5.62 1.33 -7.65
C PHE A 93 -4.91 2.68 -7.50
N LEU A 94 -3.57 2.72 -7.53
CA LEU A 94 -2.81 3.97 -7.45
C LEU A 94 -3.12 4.90 -8.62
N ASP A 95 -3.16 4.38 -9.86
CA ASP A 95 -3.43 5.15 -11.07
C ASP A 95 -4.84 5.76 -11.07
N ARG A 96 -5.83 5.01 -10.58
CA ARG A 96 -7.23 5.42 -10.53
C ARG A 96 -7.55 6.34 -9.34
N THR A 97 -6.74 6.30 -8.28
CA THR A 97 -7.03 6.97 -7.00
C THR A 97 -6.16 8.21 -6.79
N LEU A 98 -4.84 8.12 -7.06
CA LEU A 98 -3.91 9.24 -6.85
C LEU A 98 -3.91 10.19 -8.06
N THR A 99 -5.06 10.74 -8.39
CA THR A 99 -5.28 11.56 -9.59
C THR A 99 -4.91 13.03 -9.38
N PRO A 100 -4.68 13.78 -10.49
CA PRO A 100 -4.54 15.24 -10.44
C PRO A 100 -5.77 15.90 -9.79
N GLY A 101 -5.53 16.91 -8.95
CA GLY A 101 -6.58 17.62 -8.21
C GLY A 101 -6.93 16.98 -6.84
N PHE A 102 -6.73 15.68 -6.68
CA PHE A 102 -6.88 15.00 -5.40
C PHE A 102 -5.53 14.78 -4.70
N ALA A 103 -4.62 14.05 -5.33
CA ALA A 103 -3.35 13.67 -4.69
C ALA A 103 -2.21 14.63 -4.99
N TYR A 104 -2.24 15.30 -6.12
CA TYR A 104 -1.24 16.27 -6.54
C TYR A 104 -1.82 17.30 -7.53
N ARG A 105 -1.07 18.38 -7.73
CA ARG A 105 -1.33 19.37 -8.79
C ARG A 105 -0.03 19.91 -9.37
N TYR A 106 -0.11 20.49 -10.56
CA TYR A 106 1.00 21.22 -11.15
C TYR A 106 0.82 22.73 -10.94
N ILE A 107 1.91 23.40 -10.54
CA ILE A 107 2.02 24.86 -10.46
C ILE A 107 3.16 25.26 -11.39
N GLY A 108 2.83 25.65 -12.61
CA GLY A 108 3.82 25.79 -13.68
C GLY A 108 4.49 24.45 -13.98
N ALA A 109 5.82 24.38 -13.93
CA ALA A 109 6.59 23.15 -14.15
C ALA A 109 6.81 22.31 -12.88
N LYS A 110 6.35 22.77 -11.72
CA LYS A 110 6.55 22.07 -10.43
C LYS A 110 5.31 21.28 -10.04
N SER A 111 5.51 20.07 -9.53
CA SER A 111 4.46 19.30 -8.88
C SER A 111 4.37 19.66 -7.40
N GLN A 112 3.15 19.68 -6.87
CA GLN A 112 2.87 19.82 -5.44
C GLN A 112 2.00 18.64 -5.00
N GLY A 113 2.44 17.89 -3.97
CA GLY A 113 1.61 16.91 -3.29
C GLY A 113 0.50 17.58 -2.48
N LEU A 114 -0.68 16.98 -2.47
CA LEU A 114 -1.87 17.49 -1.77
C LEU A 114 -2.24 16.66 -0.54
N LEU A 115 -1.52 15.56 -0.28
CA LEU A 115 -1.76 14.66 0.85
C LEU A 115 -0.73 14.86 1.98
N GLU A 116 -0.22 16.08 2.11
CA GLU A 116 0.73 16.46 3.17
C GLU A 116 0.13 16.25 4.58
N GLY A 117 1.02 15.95 5.54
CA GLY A 117 0.63 15.64 6.91
C GLY A 117 0.31 14.15 7.15
N LYS A 118 0.02 13.39 6.09
CA LYS A 118 -0.22 11.96 6.20
C LYS A 118 1.08 11.17 6.26
N THR A 119 0.99 10.00 6.89
CA THR A 119 2.10 9.04 6.97
C THR A 119 1.72 7.72 6.33
N ALA A 120 2.72 6.91 5.97
CA ALA A 120 2.46 5.57 5.48
C ALA A 120 3.47 4.54 6.00
N ALA A 121 3.05 3.27 5.97
CA ALA A 121 3.89 2.09 6.15
C ALA A 121 3.70 1.10 5.01
N LEU A 122 4.75 0.33 4.73
CA LEU A 122 4.71 -0.78 3.78
C LEU A 122 4.93 -2.10 4.53
N ILE A 123 4.10 -3.09 4.28
CA ILE A 123 4.24 -4.48 4.70
C ILE A 123 4.40 -5.30 3.42
N VAL A 124 5.61 -5.73 3.13
CA VAL A 124 5.91 -6.34 1.83
C VAL A 124 6.56 -7.70 1.95
N THR A 125 6.24 -8.57 1.01
CA THR A 125 6.84 -9.89 0.88
C THR A 125 7.58 -10.03 -0.44
N SER A 126 8.64 -10.84 -0.48
CA SER A 126 9.36 -11.12 -1.72
C SER A 126 10.07 -12.46 -1.69
N ARG A 127 10.29 -13.04 -2.87
CA ARG A 127 11.15 -14.21 -3.01
C ARG A 127 12.63 -13.85 -2.83
N ALA A 128 13.05 -12.67 -3.27
CA ALA A 128 14.41 -12.18 -3.08
C ALA A 128 14.68 -11.85 -1.60
N PRO A 129 15.92 -12.02 -1.12
CA PRO A 129 16.30 -11.58 0.21
C PRO A 129 16.11 -10.07 0.39
N SER A 130 15.60 -9.66 1.56
CA SER A 130 15.26 -8.26 1.83
C SER A 130 16.44 -7.28 1.71
N PHE A 131 17.67 -7.74 1.97
CA PHE A 131 18.88 -6.90 1.88
C PHE A 131 19.17 -6.44 0.44
N ILE A 132 18.75 -7.20 -0.59
CA ILE A 132 18.93 -6.83 -2.00
C ILE A 132 18.24 -5.49 -2.29
N TYR A 133 17.03 -5.32 -1.81
CA TYR A 133 16.27 -4.07 -2.01
C TYR A 133 16.83 -2.89 -1.20
N ARG A 134 17.58 -3.17 -0.13
CA ARG A 134 18.27 -2.13 0.64
C ARG A 134 19.54 -1.63 -0.08
N LEU A 135 20.27 -2.53 -0.77
CA LEU A 135 21.51 -2.20 -1.47
C LEU A 135 21.27 -1.55 -2.84
N PHE A 136 20.31 -2.08 -3.59
CA PHE A 136 20.10 -1.69 -5.00
C PHE A 136 18.89 -0.77 -5.19
N GLY A 137 18.24 -0.30 -4.11
CA GLY A 137 17.04 0.52 -4.19
C GLY A 137 15.81 -0.32 -4.53
N GLY A 138 15.26 -0.15 -5.73
CA GLY A 138 14.12 -0.93 -6.21
C GLY A 138 12.77 -0.40 -5.69
N PRO A 139 11.76 -1.30 -5.51
CA PRO A 139 10.37 -0.89 -5.29
C PRO A 139 10.18 -0.01 -4.05
N ILE A 140 10.89 -0.28 -2.96
CA ILE A 140 10.75 0.50 -1.72
C ILE A 140 11.20 1.95 -1.90
N SER A 141 12.31 2.18 -2.61
CA SER A 141 12.81 3.52 -2.92
C SER A 141 11.83 4.26 -3.84
N ARG A 142 11.29 3.57 -4.86
CA ARG A 142 10.26 4.12 -5.76
C ARG A 142 9.00 4.51 -4.98
N TRP A 143 8.50 3.64 -4.09
CA TRP A 143 7.35 3.94 -3.25
C TRP A 143 7.61 5.16 -2.36
N LYS A 144 8.77 5.21 -1.71
CA LYS A 144 9.14 6.31 -0.81
C LYS A 144 9.21 7.66 -1.53
N GLN A 145 9.84 7.71 -2.71
CA GLN A 145 10.15 8.97 -3.38
C GLN A 145 9.15 9.34 -4.46
N MET A 146 8.80 8.37 -5.32
CA MET A 146 8.08 8.63 -6.56
C MET A 146 6.57 8.40 -6.45
N ILE A 147 6.09 7.68 -5.43
CA ILE A 147 4.66 7.47 -5.20
C ILE A 147 4.24 8.31 -3.98
N LEU A 148 4.62 7.88 -2.78
CA LEU A 148 4.19 8.53 -1.53
C LEU A 148 4.76 9.95 -1.41
N GLY A 149 6.07 10.10 -1.62
CA GLY A 149 6.73 11.41 -1.55
C GLY A 149 6.22 12.39 -2.59
N PHE A 150 5.90 11.92 -3.79
CA PHE A 150 5.35 12.77 -4.86
C PHE A 150 4.00 13.39 -4.47
N VAL A 151 3.15 12.65 -3.75
CA VAL A 151 1.84 13.14 -3.30
C VAL A 151 1.86 13.79 -1.90
N GLY A 152 3.05 13.88 -1.25
CA GLY A 152 3.22 14.53 0.04
C GLY A 152 3.09 13.60 1.25
N ILE A 153 2.94 12.29 1.06
CA ILE A 153 2.84 11.30 2.14
C ILE A 153 4.24 10.86 2.60
N ARG A 154 4.49 10.89 3.89
CA ARG A 154 5.78 10.47 4.47
C ARG A 154 5.80 8.98 4.80
N LEU A 155 6.65 8.20 4.14
CA LEU A 155 6.89 6.80 4.51
C LEU A 155 7.65 6.73 5.83
N THR A 156 7.06 6.13 6.87
CA THR A 156 7.62 6.04 8.22
C THR A 156 8.20 4.67 8.54
N LYS A 157 7.64 3.61 7.96
CA LYS A 157 8.05 2.23 8.23
C LYS A 157 7.98 1.37 6.98
N THR A 158 8.92 0.44 6.88
CA THR A 158 8.84 -0.69 5.96
C THR A 158 9.13 -1.98 6.73
N LEU A 159 8.17 -2.88 6.77
CA LEU A 159 8.32 -4.24 7.23
C LEU A 159 8.42 -5.13 6.00
N MET A 160 9.50 -5.89 5.89
CA MET A 160 9.75 -6.71 4.71
C MET A 160 10.17 -8.11 5.09
N LEU A 161 9.44 -9.11 4.56
CA LEU A 161 9.82 -10.51 4.62
C LEU A 161 10.32 -10.95 3.25
N GLY A 162 11.62 -11.23 3.16
CA GLY A 162 12.24 -11.84 2.00
C GLY A 162 12.23 -13.37 2.07
N ARG A 163 12.73 -14.02 1.02
CA ARG A 163 12.92 -15.48 0.93
C ARG A 163 11.63 -16.29 1.04
N ILE A 164 10.49 -15.72 0.67
CA ILE A 164 9.22 -16.46 0.52
C ILE A 164 9.43 -17.57 -0.51
N GLU A 165 8.82 -18.74 -0.26
CA GLU A 165 8.95 -19.93 -1.11
C GLU A 165 10.39 -20.47 -1.25
N GLN A 166 11.23 -20.25 -0.24
CA GLN A 166 12.55 -20.87 -0.12
C GLN A 166 12.61 -21.75 1.13
N ASP A 167 13.69 -22.52 1.31
CA ASP A 167 13.85 -23.49 2.41
C ASP A 167 13.65 -22.88 3.81
N VAL A 168 13.93 -21.59 3.97
CA VAL A 168 13.72 -20.86 5.23
C VAL A 168 12.27 -20.43 5.46
N ASP A 169 11.41 -20.53 4.47
CA ASP A 169 10.01 -20.11 4.54
C ASP A 169 9.15 -21.16 5.25
N THR A 170 9.38 -21.30 6.53
CA THR A 170 8.66 -22.22 7.40
C THR A 170 7.45 -21.54 8.05
N PRO A 171 6.44 -22.30 8.56
CA PRO A 171 5.35 -21.73 9.34
C PRO A 171 5.82 -20.84 10.50
N SER A 172 6.89 -21.23 11.20
CA SER A 172 7.47 -20.42 12.29
C SER A 172 8.10 -19.13 11.80
N TYR A 173 8.74 -19.13 10.62
CA TYR A 173 9.31 -17.95 9.99
C TYR A 173 8.23 -16.93 9.65
N ARG A 174 7.12 -17.39 9.05
CA ARG A 174 5.95 -16.56 8.75
C ARG A 174 5.26 -16.06 10.03
N ALA A 175 5.04 -16.93 11.02
CA ALA A 175 4.44 -16.55 12.30
C ALA A 175 5.24 -15.46 13.03
N ALA A 176 6.57 -15.57 13.06
CA ALA A 176 7.44 -14.56 13.65
C ALA A 176 7.32 -13.19 12.94
N PHE A 177 7.05 -13.19 11.64
CA PHE A 177 6.83 -11.94 10.91
C PHE A 177 5.45 -11.35 11.17
N VAL A 178 4.40 -12.18 11.30
CA VAL A 178 3.07 -11.74 11.72
C VAL A 178 3.16 -11.02 13.07
N GLU A 179 3.91 -11.57 14.03
CA GLU A 179 4.09 -10.90 15.34
C GLU A 179 4.82 -9.55 15.24
N LYS A 180 5.77 -9.40 14.31
CA LYS A 180 6.39 -8.08 14.03
C LYS A 180 5.39 -7.08 13.46
N VAL A 181 4.49 -7.56 12.59
CA VAL A 181 3.43 -6.73 12.02
C VAL A 181 2.45 -6.29 13.11
N ARG A 182 2.01 -7.21 13.97
CA ARG A 182 1.16 -6.91 15.13
C ARG A 182 1.83 -5.94 16.11
N ALA A 183 3.10 -6.18 16.44
CA ALA A 183 3.85 -5.28 17.31
C ALA A 183 3.92 -3.84 16.76
N TYR A 184 4.04 -3.69 15.45
CA TYR A 184 4.03 -2.37 14.81
C TYR A 184 2.62 -1.74 14.82
N ALA A 185 1.56 -2.54 14.73
CA ALA A 185 0.18 -2.05 14.77
C ALA A 185 -0.25 -1.51 16.15
N ARG A 186 0.43 -1.91 17.21
CA ARG A 186 0.19 -1.41 18.59
C ARG A 186 0.76 -0.01 18.86
N GLY A 187 1.61 0.53 17.99
CA GLY A 187 2.30 1.82 18.14
C GLY A 187 3.79 1.60 18.34
#